data_3fc3014fb488a45152aeb504b1ac3c38
#
_entry.id   3fc3014fb488a45152aeb504b1ac3c38
#
_cell.length_a   1.000
_cell.length_b   1.000
_cell.length_c   1.000
_cell.angle_alpha   90.00
_cell.angle_beta   90.00
_cell.angle_gamma   90.00
#
_symmetry.space_group_name_H-M   'P 1'
#
loop_
_entity.id
_entity.type
_entity.pdbx_description
1 polymer ?
#
loop_
_entity_poly.entity_id
_entity_poly.type
_entity_poly.pdbx_seq_one_letter_code
_entity_poly.pdbx_strand_id
1 'polypeptide(L)'
;MKRKLFVVAFRLVGQAQDAEDIVQDIMIRVWEQQQPLDTYNNIEAYLMTLVRNRSLDRLKYNKLRRGGEAQTDVVSSEPTPDRTLERAESHQHVQRMVRSLPDSQREILILRDFVGYSYQDIAEITGMDLNRVKVGIHRARKALKRLLSKDNHYGVHTA
;
A
#
# COMPACT_ATOMS: atom_id res chain seq x y z
N MET A 1 4.98 -9.17 -11.94
CA MET A 1 3.73 -9.33 -11.19
C MET A 1 3.97 -9.53 -9.69
N LYS A 2 4.67 -10.56 -9.25
CA LYS A 2 4.94 -10.86 -7.82
C LYS A 2 5.48 -9.63 -7.04
N ARG A 3 6.40 -8.87 -7.63
CA ARG A 3 6.94 -7.64 -7.01
C ARG A 3 5.88 -6.57 -6.76
N LYS A 4 4.96 -6.34 -7.70
CA LYS A 4 3.86 -5.37 -7.53
C LYS A 4 2.92 -5.80 -6.39
N LEU A 5 2.58 -7.09 -6.30
CA LEU A 5 1.76 -7.66 -5.23
C LEU A 5 2.42 -7.43 -3.87
N PHE A 6 3.71 -7.72 -3.77
CA PHE A 6 4.48 -7.49 -2.55
C PHE A 6 4.52 -6.01 -2.15
N VAL A 7 4.77 -5.11 -3.10
CA VAL A 7 4.81 -3.65 -2.82
C VAL A 7 3.48 -3.17 -2.24
N VAL A 8 2.36 -3.58 -2.81
CA VAL A 8 1.03 -3.20 -2.28
C VAL A 8 0.81 -3.78 -0.89
N ALA A 9 1.05 -5.07 -0.71
CA ALA A 9 0.92 -5.71 0.60
C ALA A 9 1.80 -5.01 1.65
N PHE A 10 3.08 -4.83 1.37
CA PHE A 10 4.04 -4.21 2.27
C PHE A 10 3.64 -2.77 2.66
N ARG A 11 3.23 -1.96 1.69
CA ARG A 11 2.81 -0.59 1.97
C ARG A 11 1.51 -0.50 2.75
N LEU A 12 0.63 -1.49 2.61
CA LEU A 12 -0.60 -1.57 3.40
C LEU A 12 -0.34 -2.08 4.82
N VAL A 13 0.34 -3.22 4.97
CA VAL A 13 0.52 -3.85 6.30
C VAL A 13 1.73 -3.33 7.07
N GLY A 14 2.76 -2.88 6.36
CA GLY A 14 3.94 -2.24 6.93
C GLY A 14 5.02 -3.17 7.45
N GLN A 15 4.85 -4.46 7.39
CA GLN A 15 5.84 -5.45 7.77
C GLN A 15 6.15 -6.38 6.60
N ALA A 16 7.44 -6.58 6.30
CA ALA A 16 7.87 -7.41 5.18
C ALA A 16 7.40 -8.87 5.34
N GLN A 17 7.49 -9.43 6.54
CA GLN A 17 7.06 -10.79 6.83
C GLN A 17 5.56 -11.00 6.55
N ASP A 18 4.71 -10.10 7.03
CA ASP A 18 3.26 -10.13 6.75
C ASP A 18 2.97 -10.01 5.25
N ALA A 19 3.69 -9.14 4.55
CA ALA A 19 3.53 -8.95 3.11
C ALA A 19 3.93 -10.20 2.31
N GLU A 20 5.04 -10.83 2.67
CA GLU A 20 5.48 -12.09 2.05
C GLU A 20 4.48 -13.20 2.29
N ASP A 21 4.00 -13.38 3.51
CA ASP A 21 3.00 -14.38 3.87
C ASP A 21 1.69 -14.17 3.08
N ILE A 22 1.23 -12.94 2.96
CA ILE A 22 0.01 -12.61 2.20
C ILE A 22 0.18 -12.98 0.72
N VAL A 23 1.28 -12.58 0.09
CA VAL A 23 1.52 -12.88 -1.32
C VAL A 23 1.64 -14.39 -1.54
N GLN A 24 2.36 -15.09 -0.68
CA GLN A 24 2.53 -16.53 -0.74
C GLN A 24 1.20 -17.27 -0.59
N ASP A 25 0.40 -16.91 0.41
CA ASP A 25 -0.94 -17.50 0.64
C ASP A 25 -1.85 -17.32 -0.59
N ILE A 26 -1.84 -16.14 -1.20
CA ILE A 26 -2.63 -15.86 -2.40
C ILE A 26 -2.16 -16.72 -3.59
N MET A 27 -0.85 -16.81 -3.79
CA MET A 27 -0.30 -17.63 -4.89
C MET A 27 -0.62 -19.11 -4.73
N ILE A 28 -0.54 -19.65 -3.52
CA ILE A 28 -0.92 -21.03 -3.21
C ILE A 28 -2.40 -21.25 -3.48
N ARG A 29 -3.26 -20.37 -2.97
CA ARG A 29 -4.73 -20.46 -3.15
C ARG A 29 -5.13 -20.45 -4.62
N VAL A 30 -4.53 -19.56 -5.42
CA VAL A 30 -4.82 -19.50 -6.86
C VAL A 30 -4.33 -20.75 -7.59
N TRP A 31 -3.19 -21.29 -7.18
CA TRP A 31 -2.67 -22.56 -7.70
C TRP A 31 -3.61 -23.75 -7.37
N GLU A 32 -4.11 -23.81 -6.14
CA GLU A 32 -5.00 -24.90 -5.67
C GLU A 32 -6.39 -24.86 -6.34
N GLN A 33 -6.85 -23.70 -6.76
CA GLN A 33 -8.15 -23.57 -7.42
C GLN A 33 -8.21 -24.24 -8.81
N GLN A 34 -7.06 -24.58 -9.40
CA GLN A 34 -6.93 -25.26 -10.70
C GLN A 34 -7.77 -24.66 -11.83
N GLN A 35 -8.26 -23.43 -11.67
CA GLN A 35 -8.98 -22.75 -12.73
C GLN A 35 -7.99 -22.23 -13.79
N PRO A 36 -8.31 -22.42 -15.08
CA PRO A 36 -7.48 -21.86 -16.13
C PRO A 36 -7.35 -20.34 -15.94
N LEU A 37 -6.13 -19.82 -15.95
CA LEU A 37 -5.87 -18.40 -15.83
C LEU A 37 -6.57 -17.58 -16.92
N ASP A 38 -6.84 -18.20 -18.05
CA ASP A 38 -7.57 -17.60 -19.18
C ASP A 38 -9.04 -17.30 -18.88
N THR A 39 -9.57 -17.82 -17.76
CA THR A 39 -10.93 -17.53 -17.31
C THR A 39 -11.06 -16.07 -16.78
N TYR A 40 -9.95 -15.47 -16.43
CA TYR A 40 -9.93 -14.09 -15.93
C TYR A 40 -9.59 -13.12 -17.05
N ASN A 41 -10.47 -12.18 -17.33
CA ASN A 41 -10.22 -11.10 -18.29
C ASN A 41 -8.99 -10.25 -17.94
N ASN A 42 -8.70 -10.12 -16.64
CA ASN A 42 -7.54 -9.40 -16.12
C ASN A 42 -7.02 -10.10 -14.85
N ILE A 43 -6.14 -11.07 -15.04
CA ILE A 43 -5.55 -11.84 -13.93
C ILE A 43 -4.76 -10.96 -12.96
N GLU A 44 -4.09 -9.93 -13.45
CA GLU A 44 -3.32 -9.01 -12.60
C GLU A 44 -4.24 -8.23 -11.66
N ALA A 45 -5.35 -7.68 -12.16
CA ALA A 45 -6.35 -6.99 -11.34
C ALA A 45 -6.99 -7.94 -10.33
N TYR A 46 -7.28 -9.17 -10.73
CA TYR A 46 -7.83 -10.19 -9.82
C TYR A 46 -6.87 -10.51 -8.66
N LEU A 47 -5.60 -10.83 -8.98
CA LEU A 47 -4.59 -11.09 -7.96
C LEU A 47 -4.37 -9.88 -7.04
N MET A 48 -4.36 -8.70 -7.61
CA MET A 48 -4.21 -7.46 -6.85
C MET A 48 -5.38 -7.22 -5.90
N THR A 49 -6.61 -7.52 -6.34
CA THR A 49 -7.82 -7.47 -5.50
C THR A 49 -7.69 -8.42 -4.30
N LEU A 50 -7.23 -9.65 -4.53
CA LEU A 50 -7.02 -10.63 -3.45
C LEU A 50 -5.97 -10.16 -2.44
N VAL A 51 -4.82 -9.68 -2.93
CA VAL A 51 -3.73 -9.18 -2.07
C VAL A 51 -4.19 -7.95 -1.28
N ARG A 52 -4.84 -7.00 -1.93
CA ARG A 52 -5.42 -5.83 -1.27
C ARG A 52 -6.38 -6.23 -0.14
N ASN A 53 -7.36 -7.07 -0.44
CA ASN A 53 -8.37 -7.49 0.53
C ASN A 53 -7.72 -8.21 1.72
N ARG A 54 -6.80 -9.13 1.45
CA ARG A 54 -6.06 -9.84 2.50
C ARG A 54 -5.22 -8.91 3.36
N SER A 55 -4.60 -7.90 2.75
CA SER A 55 -3.81 -6.88 3.46
C SER A 55 -4.69 -6.01 4.37
N LEU A 56 -5.87 -5.60 3.90
CA LEU A 56 -6.82 -4.83 4.71
C LEU A 56 -7.37 -5.66 5.88
N ASP A 57 -7.66 -6.95 5.68
CA ASP A 57 -8.08 -7.85 6.75
C ASP A 57 -6.98 -8.02 7.79
N ARG A 58 -5.73 -8.16 7.37
CA ARG A 58 -4.57 -8.23 8.27
C ARG A 58 -4.42 -6.94 9.09
N LEU A 59 -4.60 -5.78 8.46
CA LEU A 59 -4.59 -4.49 9.17
C LEU A 59 -5.67 -4.40 10.25
N LYS A 60 -6.90 -4.80 9.92
CA LYS A 60 -8.01 -4.81 10.88
C LYS A 60 -7.71 -5.75 12.05
N TYR A 61 -7.23 -6.96 11.75
CA TYR A 61 -6.85 -7.92 12.78
C TYR A 61 -5.75 -7.36 13.71
N ASN A 62 -4.71 -6.77 13.14
CA ASN A 62 -3.62 -6.19 13.91
C ASN A 62 -4.07 -5.02 14.80
N LYS A 63 -4.98 -4.16 14.30
CA LYS A 63 -5.58 -3.07 15.07
C LYS A 63 -6.39 -3.59 16.25
N LEU A 64 -7.22 -4.60 16.06
CA LEU A 64 -8.02 -5.21 17.12
C LEU A 64 -7.16 -5.87 18.19
N ARG A 65 -6.10 -6.58 17.78
CA ARG A 65 -5.19 -7.28 18.70
C ARG A 65 -4.39 -6.32 19.58
N ARG A 66 -4.10 -5.10 19.12
CA ARG A 66 -3.30 -4.09 19.83
C ARG A 66 -4.12 -3.05 20.59
N GLY A 67 -5.43 -3.23 20.73
CA GLY A 67 -6.28 -2.31 21.47
C GLY A 67 -6.45 -0.93 20.87
N GLY A 68 -6.23 -0.77 19.56
CA GLY A 68 -6.42 0.51 18.84
C GLY A 68 -5.27 1.50 18.95
N GLU A 69 -4.15 1.15 19.55
CA GLU A 69 -2.96 2.01 19.57
C GLU A 69 -2.37 2.14 18.16
N ALA A 70 -2.18 3.38 17.73
CA ALA A 70 -1.52 3.70 16.47
C ALA A 70 -0.08 3.17 16.51
N GLN A 71 0.24 2.25 15.60
CA GLN A 71 1.60 1.74 15.48
C GLN A 71 2.58 2.82 15.05
N THR A 72 3.51 3.11 15.91
CA THR A 72 4.86 3.52 15.55
C THR A 72 5.69 2.26 15.29
N ASP A 73 5.34 1.46 14.29
CA ASP A 73 6.16 0.30 13.97
C ASP A 73 7.29 0.68 13.04
N VAL A 74 8.44 0.21 13.48
CA VAL A 74 9.69 0.15 12.72
C VAL A 74 9.38 -0.35 11.31
N VAL A 75 9.40 0.57 10.36
CA VAL A 75 9.40 0.23 8.95
C VAL A 75 10.69 -0.52 8.69
N SER A 76 10.60 -1.83 8.61
CA SER A 76 11.68 -2.61 8.02
C SER A 76 11.86 -2.09 6.61
N SER A 77 12.92 -1.32 6.39
CA SER A 77 13.29 -0.84 5.07
C SER A 77 13.42 -2.04 4.14
N GLU A 78 12.78 -1.96 2.97
CA GLU A 78 13.08 -2.90 1.89
C GLU A 78 14.60 -3.03 1.78
N PRO A 79 15.17 -4.24 1.82
CA PRO A 79 16.58 -4.42 1.58
C PRO A 79 16.85 -4.20 0.08
N THR A 80 17.13 -2.98 -0.29
CA THR A 80 17.73 -2.66 -1.59
C THR A 80 19.18 -2.33 -1.36
N PRO A 81 20.14 -3.05 -2.01
CA PRO A 81 21.57 -2.99 -1.70
C PRO A 81 22.26 -1.65 -1.95
N ASP A 82 21.57 -0.62 -2.49
CA ASP A 82 22.23 0.57 -3.04
C ASP A 82 21.58 1.89 -2.62
N ARG A 83 21.01 1.95 -1.39
CA ARG A 83 20.45 3.20 -0.87
C ARG A 83 21.37 3.84 0.15
N THR A 84 21.79 5.07 -0.12
CA THR A 84 22.41 5.93 0.89
C THR A 84 21.46 6.11 2.08
N LEU A 85 22.01 6.26 3.28
CA LEU A 85 21.25 6.44 4.54
C LEU A 85 20.17 7.53 4.42
N GLU A 86 20.51 8.64 3.77
CA GLU A 86 19.62 9.78 3.53
C GLU A 86 18.39 9.41 2.68
N ARG A 87 18.54 8.55 1.66
CA ARG A 87 17.40 8.05 0.87
C ARG A 87 16.52 7.09 1.68
N ALA A 88 17.11 6.28 2.54
CA ALA A 88 16.37 5.38 3.42
C ALA A 88 15.51 6.16 4.42
N GLU A 89 16.03 7.21 5.02
CA GLU A 89 15.30 8.10 5.92
C GLU A 89 14.15 8.83 5.22
N SER A 90 14.40 9.36 4.02
CA SER A 90 13.36 10.00 3.19
C SER A 90 12.23 9.03 2.82
N HIS A 91 12.56 7.77 2.50
CA HIS A 91 11.56 6.74 2.24
C HIS A 91 10.72 6.38 3.46
N GLN A 92 11.34 6.22 4.62
CA GLN A 92 10.64 5.97 5.87
C GLN A 92 9.70 7.12 6.23
N HIS A 93 10.14 8.35 5.98
CA HIS A 93 9.34 9.54 6.21
C HIS A 93 8.08 9.56 5.33
N VAL A 94 8.24 9.38 4.03
CA VAL A 94 7.10 9.28 3.10
C VAL A 94 6.16 8.13 3.47
N GLN A 95 6.70 6.98 3.87
CA GLN A 95 5.91 5.83 4.30
C GLN A 95 5.05 6.14 5.54
N ARG A 96 5.59 6.85 6.52
CA ARG A 96 4.83 7.31 7.70
C ARG A 96 3.71 8.27 7.30
N MET A 97 3.98 9.20 6.38
CA MET A 97 2.97 10.14 5.88
C MET A 97 1.84 9.42 5.14
N VAL A 98 2.17 8.48 4.27
CA VAL A 98 1.19 7.66 3.56
C VAL A 98 0.32 6.85 4.53
N ARG A 99 0.91 6.32 5.60
CA ARG A 99 0.16 5.58 6.63
C ARG A 99 -0.81 6.44 7.43
N SER A 100 -0.54 7.73 7.58
CA SER A 100 -1.44 8.65 8.27
C SER A 100 -2.66 9.05 7.46
N LEU A 101 -2.69 8.74 6.16
CA LEU A 101 -3.87 8.97 5.32
C LEU A 101 -5.04 8.05 5.71
N PRO A 102 -6.30 8.50 5.51
CA PRO A 102 -7.45 7.61 5.60
C PRO A 102 -7.29 6.37 4.72
N ASP A 103 -7.81 5.22 5.18
CA ASP A 103 -7.59 3.92 4.53
C ASP A 103 -7.91 3.92 3.03
N SER A 104 -9.05 4.49 2.63
CA SER A 104 -9.47 4.56 1.23
C SER A 104 -8.55 5.44 0.37
N GLN A 105 -8.04 6.53 0.92
CA GLN A 105 -7.10 7.41 0.22
C GLN A 105 -5.71 6.77 0.11
N ARG A 106 -5.27 6.11 1.15
CA ARG A 106 -3.99 5.39 1.20
C ARG A 106 -3.91 4.32 0.13
N GLU A 107 -4.92 3.44 0.04
CA GLU A 107 -4.88 2.33 -0.91
C GLU A 107 -4.84 2.79 -2.37
N ILE A 108 -5.67 3.76 -2.76
CA ILE A 108 -5.68 4.25 -4.13
C ILE A 108 -4.41 5.02 -4.49
N LEU A 109 -3.83 5.74 -3.55
CA LEU A 109 -2.54 6.41 -3.73
C LEU A 109 -1.42 5.38 -3.95
N ILE A 110 -1.38 4.31 -3.17
CA ILE A 110 -0.42 3.23 -3.33
C ILE A 110 -0.54 2.60 -4.72
N LEU A 111 -1.75 2.25 -5.13
CA LEU A 111 -2.01 1.66 -6.44
C LEU A 111 -1.60 2.59 -7.59
N ARG A 112 -1.86 3.89 -7.47
CA ARG A 112 -1.57 4.87 -8.51
C ARG A 112 -0.11 5.29 -8.54
N ASP A 113 0.41 5.81 -7.43
CA ASP A 113 1.68 6.53 -7.41
C ASP A 113 2.89 5.61 -7.12
N PHE A 114 2.68 4.49 -6.44
CA PHE A 114 3.76 3.54 -6.14
C PHE A 114 3.82 2.35 -7.11
N VAL A 115 2.69 1.93 -7.65
CA VAL A 115 2.62 0.78 -8.57
C VAL A 115 2.36 1.18 -10.01
N GLY A 116 1.63 2.27 -10.23
CA GLY A 116 1.41 2.86 -11.56
C GLY A 116 0.17 2.34 -12.29
N TYR A 117 -0.83 1.82 -11.58
CA TYR A 117 -2.08 1.41 -12.20
C TYR A 117 -2.87 2.58 -12.79
N SER A 118 -3.59 2.32 -13.88
CA SER A 118 -4.53 3.28 -14.44
C SER A 118 -5.71 3.51 -13.48
N TYR A 119 -6.42 4.61 -13.63
CA TYR A 119 -7.64 4.86 -12.84
C TYR A 119 -8.68 3.76 -13.03
N GLN A 120 -8.77 3.22 -14.24
CA GLN A 120 -9.70 2.14 -14.56
C GLN A 120 -9.31 0.83 -13.87
N ASP A 121 -8.03 0.48 -13.87
CA ASP A 121 -7.52 -0.69 -13.12
C ASP A 121 -7.79 -0.53 -11.62
N ILE A 122 -7.57 0.67 -11.08
CA ILE A 122 -7.84 0.95 -9.66
C ILE A 122 -9.32 0.82 -9.34
N ALA A 123 -10.21 1.31 -10.23
CA ALA A 123 -11.64 1.13 -10.07
C ALA A 123 -12.03 -0.36 -10.04
N GLU A 124 -11.46 -1.15 -10.93
CA GLU A 124 -11.65 -2.61 -10.96
C GLU A 124 -11.14 -3.30 -9.68
N ILE A 125 -9.91 -3.00 -9.26
CA ILE A 125 -9.27 -3.59 -8.08
C ILE A 125 -10.02 -3.25 -6.80
N THR A 126 -10.48 -2.01 -6.65
CA THR A 126 -11.08 -1.51 -5.41
C THR A 126 -12.60 -1.64 -5.36
N GLY A 127 -13.24 -1.86 -6.51
CA GLY A 127 -14.70 -1.80 -6.63
C GLY A 127 -15.29 -0.39 -6.55
N MET A 128 -14.46 0.64 -6.58
CA MET A 128 -14.91 2.05 -6.61
C MET A 128 -15.27 2.45 -8.04
N ASP A 129 -16.23 3.39 -8.19
CA ASP A 129 -16.44 4.00 -9.49
C ASP A 129 -15.27 4.92 -9.88
N LEU A 130 -15.14 5.17 -11.18
CA LEU A 130 -14.00 5.92 -11.74
C LEU A 130 -13.91 7.34 -11.18
N ASN A 131 -15.04 8.03 -10.95
CA ASN A 131 -15.04 9.37 -10.39
C ASN A 131 -14.57 9.39 -8.95
N ARG A 132 -14.96 8.41 -8.13
CA ARG A 132 -14.45 8.26 -6.76
C ARG A 132 -12.96 8.02 -6.73
N VAL A 133 -12.43 7.23 -7.65
CA VAL A 133 -10.98 7.02 -7.79
C VAL A 133 -10.27 8.32 -8.12
N LYS A 134 -10.72 9.07 -9.12
CA LYS A 134 -10.13 10.36 -9.52
C LYS A 134 -10.12 11.37 -8.39
N VAL A 135 -11.27 11.57 -7.76
CA VAL A 135 -11.43 12.52 -6.63
C VAL A 135 -10.60 12.06 -5.42
N GLY A 136 -10.62 10.77 -5.13
CA GLY A 136 -9.86 10.19 -4.02
C GLY A 136 -8.36 10.36 -4.17
N ILE A 137 -7.81 10.13 -5.35
CA ILE A 137 -6.39 10.35 -5.65
C ILE A 137 -6.01 11.82 -5.49
N HIS A 138 -6.83 12.72 -6.02
CA HIS A 138 -6.61 14.15 -5.86
C HIS A 138 -6.58 14.57 -4.38
N ARG A 139 -7.55 14.10 -3.60
CA ARG A 139 -7.62 14.36 -2.15
C ARG A 139 -6.44 13.75 -1.39
N ALA A 140 -6.06 12.53 -1.73
CA ALA A 140 -4.91 11.84 -1.13
C ALA A 140 -3.61 12.60 -1.37
N ARG A 141 -3.35 13.03 -2.60
CA ARG A 141 -2.17 13.82 -2.95
C ARG A 141 -2.16 15.18 -2.25
N LYS A 142 -3.31 15.83 -2.15
CA LYS A 142 -3.44 17.11 -1.42
C LYS A 142 -3.18 16.94 0.08
N ALA A 143 -3.70 15.88 0.68
CA ALA A 143 -3.45 15.56 2.09
C ALA A 143 -1.97 15.24 2.34
N LEU A 144 -1.35 14.44 1.47
CA LEU A 144 0.08 14.12 1.57
C LEU A 144 0.95 15.38 1.44
N LYS A 145 0.64 16.25 0.50
CA LYS A 145 1.34 17.52 0.33
C LYS A 145 1.26 18.40 1.58
N ARG A 146 0.12 18.45 2.25
CA ARG A 146 -0.05 19.19 3.52
C ARG A 146 0.83 18.61 4.63
N LEU A 147 0.88 17.29 4.75
CA LEU A 147 1.69 16.61 5.75
C LEU A 147 3.18 16.89 5.53
N LEU A 148 3.66 16.78 4.29
CA LEU A 148 5.05 17.08 3.93
C LEU A 148 5.41 18.55 4.16
N SER A 149 4.48 19.48 3.91
CA SER A 149 4.72 20.93 4.14
C SER A 149 4.81 21.26 5.63
N LYS A 150 4.02 20.61 6.49
CA LYS A 150 4.08 20.81 7.95
C LYS A 150 5.40 20.33 8.51
N ASP A 151 5.90 19.19 8.07
CA ASP A 151 7.16 18.63 8.55
C ASP A 151 8.38 19.50 8.14
N ASN A 152 8.39 20.05 6.94
CA ASN A 152 9.43 20.99 6.53
C ASN A 152 9.45 22.27 7.39
N HIS A 153 8.32 22.64 7.97
CA HIS A 153 8.24 23.82 8.86
C HIS A 153 8.85 23.54 10.25
N TYR A 154 8.80 22.30 10.71
CA TYR A 154 9.43 21.91 11.98
C TYR A 154 10.94 21.61 11.84
N GLY A 155 11.42 21.28 10.65
CA GLY A 155 12.83 20.99 10.37
C GLY A 155 13.73 22.23 10.25
N VAL A 156 13.16 23.43 10.11
CA VAL A 156 13.92 24.68 9.93
C VAL A 156 14.23 25.37 11.27
N HIS A 157 13.71 24.90 12.38
CA HIS A 157 13.92 25.50 13.71
C HIS A 157 14.96 24.80 14.59
N THR A 158 15.72 23.84 14.06
CA THR A 158 16.86 23.25 14.76
C THR A 158 18.15 23.50 13.99
N ALA A 159 18.46 24.73 13.84
CA ALA A 159 19.83 25.17 13.54
C ALA A 159 20.25 26.20 14.58
#